data_6f1b9db106dc60b8806180c94a15fca7
#
_entry.id   6f1b9db106dc60b8806180c94a15fca7
#
_cell.length_a   1.000
_cell.length_b   1.000
_cell.length_c   1.000
_cell.angle_alpha   90.00
_cell.angle_beta   90.00
_cell.angle_gamma   90.00
#
_symmetry.space_group_name_H-M   'P 1'
#
loop_
_entity.id
_entity.type
_entity.pdbx_description
1 polymer ?
#
loop_
_entity_poly.entity_id
_entity_poly.type
_entity_poly.pdbx_seq_one_letter_code
_entity_poly.pdbx_strand_id
1 'polypeptide(L)'
;MLHTEIYGLNNKHTIASFFAGVGGIELGFEQTNDFKAVYANEVDKNAQITYQTNFPEINLDIRDIKEVEATEVPKVDIVTGGFPCQAFSIAGYRKGFEDERGDLFFELLRVIKENRPKVIFIENVKNMVTHDKGNTFKVIRESLVANGYYIKWKVLNGKDYGNIPQNRERIYVVGFNNKETYDAFEFPEPVEMTTELSDIIDYNSQEDEKYYYREGKQPFYDKIEEAVISYDTVYQWRRQYVRENKSGVVPTLTANMGTGGHNVPLVYTKNGVRKLTPRETFNAQGYPEEYKLPELANSHLYKQAGNSVVVPVIKRIAENISDVLSKHDVDDAMNIQDANYALVYTDLQGNYAGESYTHDYYNSYEEAEAALDQIDDRFPLIHDTEYMELVRKRKSMKFYSIVQL
;
A
#
# COMPACT_ATOMS: atom_id res chain seq x y z
N MET A 1 -32.14 23.53 -6.05
CA MET A 1 -30.70 23.18 -5.97
C MET A 1 -30.29 22.51 -4.67
N LEU A 2 -30.99 22.65 -3.56
CA LEU A 2 -30.63 22.02 -2.26
C LEU A 2 -31.08 20.55 -2.09
N HIS A 3 -31.91 20.01 -2.97
CA HIS A 3 -32.37 18.61 -2.87
C HIS A 3 -31.48 17.59 -3.61
N THR A 4 -30.64 18.04 -4.54
CA THR A 4 -29.76 17.15 -5.32
C THR A 4 -28.44 16.84 -4.60
N GLU A 5 -27.98 17.72 -3.71
CA GLU A 5 -26.74 17.52 -2.93
C GLU A 5 -26.92 16.51 -1.78
N ILE A 6 -28.15 16.37 -1.23
CA ILE A 6 -28.44 15.44 -0.14
C ILE A 6 -28.56 13.98 -0.64
N TYR A 7 -28.96 13.78 -1.90
CA TYR A 7 -29.03 12.44 -2.50
C TYR A 7 -27.67 11.87 -2.91
N GLY A 8 -26.63 12.72 -3.13
CA GLY A 8 -25.28 12.30 -3.51
C GLY A 8 -24.42 11.82 -2.35
N LEU A 9 -24.76 12.12 -1.10
CA LEU A 9 -24.01 11.72 0.10
C LEU A 9 -24.45 10.37 0.69
N ASN A 10 -25.64 9.87 0.34
CA ASN A 10 -26.23 8.70 0.97
C ASN A 10 -25.84 7.35 0.35
N ASN A 11 -24.99 7.30 -0.68
CA ASN A 11 -24.65 6.05 -1.40
C ASN A 11 -23.14 5.78 -1.53
N LYS A 12 -22.27 6.51 -0.84
CA LYS A 12 -20.83 6.25 -0.92
C LYS A 12 -20.38 5.28 0.19
N HIS A 13 -19.54 4.33 -0.17
CA HIS A 13 -18.89 3.47 0.82
C HIS A 13 -17.93 4.29 1.67
N THR A 14 -17.97 4.05 2.97
CA THR A 14 -17.17 4.81 3.96
C THR A 14 -15.83 4.14 4.22
N ILE A 15 -14.80 4.96 4.45
CA ILE A 15 -13.42 4.49 4.69
C ILE A 15 -12.90 5.01 6.03
N ALA A 16 -12.26 4.11 6.81
CA ALA A 16 -11.34 4.46 7.88
C ALA A 16 -9.91 4.09 7.43
N SER A 17 -9.02 5.07 7.43
CA SER A 17 -7.65 4.92 6.95
C SER A 17 -6.64 5.00 8.10
N PHE A 18 -5.73 4.04 8.16
CA PHE A 18 -4.68 3.98 9.17
C PHE A 18 -3.30 4.09 8.51
N PHE A 19 -2.38 4.74 9.23
CA PHE A 19 -1.07 5.15 8.65
C PHE A 19 -1.28 5.99 7.40
N ALA A 20 -2.24 6.91 7.49
CA ALA A 20 -2.80 7.65 6.37
C ALA A 20 -1.77 8.51 5.61
N GLY A 21 -0.63 8.85 6.27
CA GLY A 21 0.40 9.67 5.67
C GLY A 21 -0.17 11.01 5.21
N VAL A 22 -0.13 11.24 3.92
CA VAL A 22 -0.66 12.45 3.29
C VAL A 22 -1.96 12.20 2.49
N GLY A 23 -2.63 11.08 2.74
CA GLY A 23 -3.94 10.79 2.15
C GLY A 23 -3.90 10.26 0.73
N GLY A 24 -2.82 9.60 0.31
CA GLY A 24 -2.71 9.10 -1.06
C GLY A 24 -3.65 7.93 -1.37
N ILE A 25 -3.94 7.08 -0.39
CA ILE A 25 -4.89 5.97 -0.54
C ILE A 25 -6.30 6.55 -0.64
N GLU A 26 -6.69 7.43 0.30
CA GLU A 26 -7.99 8.10 0.33
C GLU A 26 -8.25 8.85 -0.97
N LEU A 27 -7.25 9.59 -1.45
CA LEU A 27 -7.36 10.34 -2.71
C LEU A 27 -7.65 9.41 -3.88
N GLY A 28 -6.98 8.26 -3.97
CA GLY A 28 -7.21 7.30 -5.03
C GLY A 28 -8.62 6.70 -4.99
N PHE A 29 -9.11 6.35 -3.80
CA PHE A 29 -10.47 5.86 -3.62
C PHE A 29 -11.51 6.94 -3.93
N GLU A 30 -11.37 8.16 -3.39
CA GLU A 30 -12.33 9.25 -3.57
C GLU A 30 -12.43 9.74 -5.03
N GLN A 31 -11.35 9.59 -5.82
CA GLN A 31 -11.36 9.90 -7.26
C GLN A 31 -12.30 9.00 -8.09
N THR A 32 -12.80 7.90 -7.55
CA THR A 32 -13.86 7.08 -8.19
C THR A 32 -15.25 7.68 -8.02
N ASN A 33 -15.44 8.56 -7.05
CA ASN A 33 -16.71 9.13 -6.56
C ASN A 33 -17.62 8.13 -5.81
N ASP A 34 -17.24 6.89 -5.62
CA ASP A 34 -18.01 5.83 -4.94
C ASP A 34 -17.65 5.68 -3.47
N PHE A 35 -16.53 6.28 -3.05
CA PHE A 35 -16.01 6.18 -1.70
C PHE A 35 -15.86 7.54 -1.04
N LYS A 36 -15.89 7.53 0.30
CA LYS A 36 -15.59 8.70 1.13
C LYS A 36 -14.85 8.29 2.39
N ALA A 37 -13.68 8.86 2.62
CA ALA A 37 -13.01 8.75 3.90
C ALA A 37 -13.75 9.56 4.98
N VAL A 38 -13.97 8.95 6.13
CA VAL A 38 -14.67 9.57 7.28
C VAL A 38 -13.80 9.60 8.53
N TYR A 39 -12.76 8.78 8.57
CA TYR A 39 -11.80 8.71 9.64
C TYR A 39 -10.40 8.41 9.08
N ALA A 40 -9.39 9.04 9.66
CA ALA A 40 -8.00 8.75 9.37
C ALA A 40 -7.16 8.78 10.65
N ASN A 41 -6.09 7.98 10.69
CA ASN A 41 -5.13 7.98 11.78
C ASN A 41 -3.70 8.16 11.23
N GLU A 42 -2.97 9.16 11.74
CA GLU A 42 -1.59 9.44 11.36
C GLU A 42 -0.84 10.07 12.53
N VAL A 43 0.33 9.54 12.87
CA VAL A 43 1.15 9.99 14.02
C VAL A 43 2.21 11.02 13.65
N ASP A 44 2.66 11.08 12.37
CA ASP A 44 3.67 12.05 11.91
C ASP A 44 3.07 13.45 11.81
N LYS A 45 3.49 14.34 12.70
CA LYS A 45 2.98 15.73 12.79
C LYS A 45 3.07 16.53 11.49
N ASN A 46 4.10 16.30 10.66
CA ASN A 46 4.22 17.02 9.40
C ASN A 46 3.29 16.43 8.34
N ALA A 47 3.09 15.11 8.35
CA ALA A 47 2.09 14.46 7.49
C ALA A 47 0.67 14.91 7.85
N GLN A 48 0.35 15.05 9.14
CA GLN A 48 -0.94 15.58 9.62
C GLN A 48 -1.26 16.95 9.02
N ILE A 49 -0.29 17.86 8.97
CA ILE A 49 -0.48 19.20 8.38
C ILE A 49 -0.86 19.10 6.91
N THR A 50 -0.14 18.28 6.14
CA THR A 50 -0.42 18.08 4.72
C THR A 50 -1.77 17.38 4.52
N TYR A 51 -2.06 16.38 5.34
CA TYR A 51 -3.34 15.66 5.32
C TYR A 51 -4.51 16.62 5.55
N GLN A 52 -4.50 17.38 6.66
CA GLN A 52 -5.59 18.30 7.01
C GLN A 52 -5.76 19.44 6.00
N THR A 53 -4.67 19.86 5.33
CA THR A 53 -4.73 20.87 4.26
C THR A 53 -5.57 20.38 3.07
N ASN A 54 -5.56 19.10 2.78
CA ASN A 54 -6.24 18.50 1.63
C ASN A 54 -7.58 17.81 1.98
N PHE A 55 -7.72 17.36 3.23
CA PHE A 55 -8.89 16.63 3.73
C PHE A 55 -9.44 17.25 5.02
N PRO A 56 -9.84 18.54 5.00
CA PRO A 56 -10.27 19.26 6.21
C PRO A 56 -11.55 18.71 6.85
N GLU A 57 -12.36 17.97 6.09
CA GLU A 57 -13.65 17.41 6.54
C GLU A 57 -13.49 16.05 7.25
N ILE A 58 -12.31 15.42 7.15
CA ILE A 58 -12.09 14.08 7.69
C ILE A 58 -11.66 14.19 9.16
N ASN A 59 -12.22 13.32 10.01
CA ASN A 59 -11.79 13.19 11.39
C ASN A 59 -10.39 12.55 11.42
N LEU A 60 -9.35 13.37 11.60
CA LEU A 60 -7.95 12.93 11.71
C LEU A 60 -7.60 12.68 13.18
N ASP A 61 -7.40 11.43 13.54
CA ASP A 61 -6.84 11.01 14.83
C ASP A 61 -5.31 11.07 14.78
N ILE A 62 -4.73 11.87 15.65
CA ILE A 62 -3.29 12.16 15.69
C ILE A 62 -2.52 11.30 16.71
N ARG A 63 -3.22 10.41 17.42
CA ARG A 63 -2.63 9.49 18.40
C ARG A 63 -1.87 8.36 17.70
N ASP A 64 -0.96 7.71 18.43
CA ASP A 64 -0.44 6.40 18.01
C ASP A 64 -1.63 5.42 17.96
N ILE A 65 -1.69 4.56 16.93
CA ILE A 65 -2.75 3.56 16.79
C ILE A 65 -2.89 2.66 18.03
N LYS A 66 -1.82 2.47 18.79
CA LYS A 66 -1.81 1.73 20.05
C LYS A 66 -2.62 2.39 21.16
N GLU A 67 -2.82 3.70 21.06
CA GLU A 67 -3.59 4.52 22.01
C GLU A 67 -5.06 4.68 21.58
N VAL A 68 -5.39 4.27 20.35
CA VAL A 68 -6.75 4.35 19.80
C VAL A 68 -7.52 3.11 20.22
N GLU A 69 -8.60 3.30 20.98
CA GLU A 69 -9.52 2.20 21.25
C GLU A 69 -10.29 1.83 19.97
N ALA A 70 -10.34 0.54 19.64
CA ALA A 70 -10.97 0.11 18.38
C ALA A 70 -12.46 0.48 18.29
N THR A 71 -13.12 0.60 19.45
CA THR A 71 -14.54 1.02 19.57
C THR A 71 -14.76 2.51 19.31
N GLU A 72 -13.70 3.34 19.33
CA GLU A 72 -13.78 4.77 19.00
C GLU A 72 -13.77 4.99 17.48
N VAL A 73 -13.29 4.02 16.72
CA VAL A 73 -13.28 4.08 15.25
C VAL A 73 -14.70 3.90 14.72
N PRO A 74 -15.23 4.80 13.89
CA PRO A 74 -16.58 4.65 13.36
C PRO A 74 -16.69 3.36 12.53
N LYS A 75 -17.87 2.73 12.56
CA LYS A 75 -18.16 1.60 11.68
C LYS A 75 -18.12 2.08 10.24
N VAL A 76 -17.37 1.38 9.41
CA VAL A 76 -17.12 1.74 8.01
C VAL A 76 -17.21 0.52 7.10
N ASP A 77 -17.42 0.76 5.80
CA ASP A 77 -17.43 -0.31 4.81
C ASP A 77 -15.99 -0.81 4.50
N ILE A 78 -14.99 0.08 4.58
CA ILE A 78 -13.61 -0.22 4.19
C ILE A 78 -12.63 0.26 5.26
N VAL A 79 -11.70 -0.62 5.64
CA VAL A 79 -10.52 -0.26 6.43
C VAL A 79 -9.28 -0.34 5.54
N THR A 80 -8.52 0.74 5.47
CA THR A 80 -7.26 0.79 4.73
C THR A 80 -6.06 0.93 5.66
N GLY A 81 -4.90 0.39 5.24
CA GLY A 81 -3.67 0.53 6.00
C GLY A 81 -2.39 0.38 5.18
N GLY A 82 -1.44 1.29 5.42
CA GLY A 82 -0.11 1.28 4.83
C GLY A 82 0.96 1.26 5.93
N PHE A 83 0.95 0.25 6.82
CA PHE A 83 1.87 0.20 7.96
C PHE A 83 3.33 -0.01 7.54
N PRO A 84 4.32 0.52 8.32
CA PRO A 84 5.73 0.36 8.01
C PRO A 84 6.20 -1.09 8.20
N CYS A 85 6.85 -1.67 7.18
CA CYS A 85 7.34 -3.06 7.19
C CYS A 85 8.44 -3.31 8.24
N GLN A 86 9.16 -2.27 8.67
CA GLN A 86 10.28 -2.37 9.61
C GLN A 86 9.87 -2.70 11.05
N ALA A 87 8.60 -2.50 11.39
CA ALA A 87 8.07 -2.76 12.73
C ALA A 87 7.58 -4.21 12.93
N PHE A 88 7.76 -5.09 11.94
CA PHE A 88 7.30 -6.48 12.03
C PHE A 88 8.28 -7.34 12.84
N SER A 89 7.95 -7.64 14.09
CA SER A 89 8.73 -8.52 14.97
C SER A 89 8.06 -9.89 15.10
N ILE A 90 8.65 -10.91 14.45
CA ILE A 90 8.16 -12.30 14.50
C ILE A 90 8.41 -12.94 15.88
N ALA A 91 9.21 -12.31 16.74
CA ALA A 91 9.48 -12.82 18.09
C ALA A 91 8.21 -12.91 18.97
N GLY A 92 7.22 -12.04 18.74
CA GLY A 92 5.91 -12.09 19.42
C GLY A 92 5.07 -13.29 18.97
N TYR A 93 5.04 -13.59 17.68
CA TYR A 93 4.22 -14.67 17.11
C TYR A 93 4.58 -16.07 17.64
N ARG A 94 5.87 -16.33 17.94
CA ARG A 94 6.32 -17.63 18.47
C ARG A 94 5.96 -17.89 19.94
N LYS A 95 5.49 -16.86 20.67
CA LYS A 95 5.12 -16.95 22.11
C LYS A 95 3.60 -17.03 22.35
N GLY A 96 2.81 -17.11 21.27
CA GLY A 96 1.34 -17.08 21.35
C GLY A 96 0.81 -15.65 21.37
N PHE A 97 -0.49 -15.51 21.10
CA PHE A 97 -1.22 -14.25 20.95
C PHE A 97 -1.12 -13.25 22.12
N GLU A 98 -0.51 -13.61 23.25
CA GLU A 98 -0.43 -12.76 24.43
C GLU A 98 0.67 -11.68 24.38
N ASP A 99 1.65 -11.75 23.45
CA ASP A 99 2.78 -10.82 23.36
C ASP A 99 2.76 -9.94 22.08
N GLU A 100 1.61 -9.84 21.42
CA GLU A 100 1.39 -9.11 20.16
C GLU A 100 1.37 -7.57 20.33
N ARG A 101 1.44 -7.10 21.57
CA ARG A 101 1.39 -5.67 21.89
C ARG A 101 2.68 -4.95 21.43
N GLY A 102 2.73 -4.57 20.15
CA GLY A 102 3.84 -3.78 19.63
C GLY A 102 4.02 -3.80 18.13
N ASP A 103 3.40 -4.73 17.43
CA ASP A 103 3.45 -4.77 15.96
C ASP A 103 2.26 -4.01 15.37
N LEU A 104 2.56 -3.04 14.50
CA LEU A 104 1.55 -2.14 13.93
C LEU A 104 0.53 -2.85 13.04
N PHE A 105 0.87 -4.01 12.47
CA PHE A 105 -0.10 -4.84 11.75
C PHE A 105 -1.16 -5.41 12.72
N PHE A 106 -0.77 -5.89 13.89
CA PHE A 106 -1.72 -6.44 14.85
C PHE A 106 -2.61 -5.37 15.47
N GLU A 107 -2.11 -4.14 15.61
CA GLU A 107 -2.95 -3.01 16.00
C GLU A 107 -4.02 -2.70 14.92
N LEU A 108 -3.64 -2.72 13.65
CA LEU A 108 -4.59 -2.60 12.54
C LEU A 108 -5.59 -3.78 12.56
N LEU A 109 -5.11 -5.00 12.79
CA LEU A 109 -5.96 -6.19 12.89
C LEU A 109 -6.95 -6.08 14.06
N ARG A 110 -6.55 -5.52 15.21
CA ARG A 110 -7.44 -5.24 16.34
C ARG A 110 -8.60 -4.34 15.95
N VAL A 111 -8.33 -3.29 15.17
CA VAL A 111 -9.38 -2.42 14.63
C VAL A 111 -10.26 -3.16 13.62
N ILE A 112 -9.67 -3.94 12.72
CA ILE A 112 -10.41 -4.74 11.74
C ILE A 112 -11.36 -5.73 12.44
N LYS A 113 -10.90 -6.40 13.49
CA LYS A 113 -11.72 -7.34 14.29
C LYS A 113 -12.94 -6.65 14.91
N GLU A 114 -12.76 -5.47 15.46
CA GLU A 114 -13.86 -4.69 16.08
C GLU A 114 -14.77 -4.10 15.01
N ASN A 115 -14.21 -3.51 13.96
CA ASN A 115 -14.97 -2.78 12.96
C ASN A 115 -15.74 -3.70 12.00
N ARG A 116 -15.15 -4.87 11.65
CA ARG A 116 -15.71 -5.85 10.70
C ARG A 116 -16.08 -5.23 9.36
N PRO A 117 -15.16 -4.49 8.68
CA PRO A 117 -15.46 -3.86 7.41
C PRO A 117 -15.78 -4.90 6.32
N LYS A 118 -16.53 -4.49 5.29
CA LYS A 118 -16.79 -5.31 4.09
C LYS A 118 -15.50 -5.59 3.33
N VAL A 119 -14.61 -4.59 3.27
CA VAL A 119 -13.35 -4.65 2.54
C VAL A 119 -12.18 -4.21 3.40
N ILE A 120 -11.07 -4.94 3.29
CA ILE A 120 -9.76 -4.54 3.81
C ILE A 120 -8.87 -4.21 2.62
N PHE A 121 -8.16 -3.08 2.68
CA PHE A 121 -7.18 -2.70 1.69
C PHE A 121 -5.84 -2.40 2.36
N ILE A 122 -4.81 -3.19 2.04
CA ILE A 122 -3.45 -3.02 2.59
C ILE A 122 -2.47 -2.76 1.44
N GLU A 123 -1.66 -1.71 1.60
CA GLU A 123 -0.51 -1.42 0.74
C GLU A 123 0.79 -1.60 1.51
N ASN A 124 1.81 -2.15 0.86
CA ASN A 124 3.15 -2.22 1.45
C ASN A 124 4.24 -2.34 0.38
N VAL A 125 5.50 -2.29 0.83
CA VAL A 125 6.65 -2.50 -0.07
C VAL A 125 6.67 -3.94 -0.59
N LYS A 126 7.05 -4.13 -1.86
CA LYS A 126 7.18 -5.45 -2.50
C LYS A 126 7.97 -6.45 -1.65
N ASN A 127 9.00 -5.96 -0.94
CA ASN A 127 9.87 -6.83 -0.14
C ASN A 127 9.15 -7.50 1.05
N MET A 128 7.98 -7.02 1.47
CA MET A 128 7.17 -7.65 2.51
C MET A 128 6.89 -9.12 2.20
N VAL A 129 6.67 -9.46 0.92
CA VAL A 129 6.37 -10.84 0.49
C VAL A 129 7.51 -11.81 0.76
N THR A 130 8.76 -11.33 0.66
CA THR A 130 9.96 -12.16 0.83
C THR A 130 10.69 -11.90 2.14
N HIS A 131 10.22 -10.92 2.93
CA HIS A 131 10.79 -10.58 4.22
C HIS A 131 10.76 -11.80 5.16
N ASP A 132 11.84 -12.00 5.90
CA ASP A 132 12.07 -13.18 6.76
C ASP A 132 11.70 -14.50 6.04
N LYS A 133 12.23 -14.68 4.84
CA LYS A 133 12.01 -15.88 4.01
C LYS A 133 10.52 -16.14 3.66
N GLY A 134 9.68 -15.10 3.69
CA GLY A 134 8.24 -15.14 3.43
C GLY A 134 7.36 -15.29 4.67
N ASN A 135 7.95 -15.49 5.85
CA ASN A 135 7.21 -15.71 7.08
C ASN A 135 6.36 -14.47 7.48
N THR A 136 6.90 -13.26 7.26
CA THR A 136 6.15 -12.02 7.54
C THR A 136 4.81 -11.98 6.81
N PHE A 137 4.83 -12.20 5.50
CA PHE A 137 3.61 -12.15 4.70
C PHE A 137 2.69 -13.34 4.98
N LYS A 138 3.26 -14.51 5.29
CA LYS A 138 2.48 -15.67 5.74
C LYS A 138 1.64 -15.33 6.96
N VAL A 139 2.25 -14.75 8.00
CA VAL A 139 1.55 -14.36 9.24
C VAL A 139 0.45 -13.34 8.96
N ILE A 140 0.73 -12.29 8.18
CA ILE A 140 -0.27 -11.28 7.79
C ILE A 140 -1.46 -11.95 7.10
N ARG A 141 -1.20 -12.74 6.09
CA ARG A 141 -2.22 -13.44 5.31
C ARG A 141 -3.08 -14.36 6.18
N GLU A 142 -2.45 -15.23 6.96
CA GLU A 142 -3.15 -16.19 7.81
C GLU A 142 -3.96 -15.49 8.90
N SER A 143 -3.45 -14.42 9.47
CA SER A 143 -4.20 -13.62 10.45
C SER A 143 -5.46 -12.99 9.86
N LEU A 144 -5.41 -12.47 8.64
CA LEU A 144 -6.58 -11.90 7.96
C LEU A 144 -7.62 -13.00 7.64
N VAL A 145 -7.15 -14.11 7.08
CA VAL A 145 -8.01 -15.24 6.69
C VAL A 145 -8.65 -15.89 7.90
N ALA A 146 -7.89 -16.11 8.98
CA ALA A 146 -8.40 -16.64 10.25
C ALA A 146 -9.47 -15.74 10.89
N ASN A 147 -9.49 -14.46 10.54
CA ASN A 147 -10.53 -13.52 10.95
C ASN A 147 -11.69 -13.37 9.94
N GLY A 148 -11.85 -14.35 9.05
CA GLY A 148 -13.02 -14.48 8.18
C GLY A 148 -12.96 -13.66 6.89
N TYR A 149 -11.75 -13.26 6.44
CA TYR A 149 -11.59 -12.56 5.19
C TYR A 149 -11.07 -13.47 4.09
N TYR A 150 -11.66 -13.36 2.91
CA TYR A 150 -11.15 -13.93 1.66
C TYR A 150 -10.20 -12.92 1.04
N ILE A 151 -8.94 -13.26 0.81
CA ILE A 151 -7.93 -12.28 0.36
C ILE A 151 -7.34 -12.64 -1.00
N LYS A 152 -7.13 -11.60 -1.81
CA LYS A 152 -6.26 -11.63 -3.01
C LYS A 152 -5.12 -10.62 -2.83
N TRP A 153 -3.97 -10.92 -3.40
CA TRP A 153 -2.83 -9.99 -3.41
C TRP A 153 -2.11 -9.99 -4.74
N LYS A 154 -1.57 -8.84 -5.10
CA LYS A 154 -0.76 -8.68 -6.31
C LYS A 154 0.26 -7.57 -6.12
N VAL A 155 1.47 -7.77 -6.64
CA VAL A 155 2.47 -6.70 -6.74
C VAL A 155 2.26 -5.95 -8.05
N LEU A 156 1.98 -4.65 -7.94
CA LEU A 156 1.76 -3.75 -9.07
C LEU A 156 2.85 -2.69 -9.11
N ASN A 157 3.24 -2.28 -10.34
CA ASN A 157 4.21 -1.21 -10.57
C ASN A 157 3.48 0.04 -11.07
N GLY A 158 3.84 1.22 -10.55
CA GLY A 158 3.23 2.50 -10.95
C GLY A 158 3.22 2.74 -12.44
N LYS A 159 4.33 2.43 -13.14
CA LYS A 159 4.44 2.62 -14.59
C LYS A 159 3.54 1.67 -15.41
N ASP A 160 3.32 0.45 -14.93
CA ASP A 160 2.59 -0.57 -15.67
C ASP A 160 1.08 -0.54 -15.38
N TYR A 161 0.67 0.00 -14.21
CA TYR A 161 -0.71 -0.04 -13.75
C TYR A 161 -1.31 1.34 -13.47
N GLY A 162 -0.48 2.39 -13.35
CA GLY A 162 -0.93 3.74 -13.01
C GLY A 162 -0.77 4.76 -14.14
N ASN A 163 -0.18 4.38 -15.28
CA ASN A 163 0.21 5.30 -16.33
C ASN A 163 1.02 6.50 -15.80
N ILE A 164 1.93 6.23 -14.86
CA ILE A 164 2.82 7.24 -14.26
C ILE A 164 4.27 6.82 -14.47
N PRO A 165 5.15 7.70 -14.98
CA PRO A 165 6.53 7.36 -15.28
C PRO A 165 7.38 7.23 -14.00
N GLN A 166 6.97 6.33 -13.08
CA GLN A 166 7.72 5.94 -11.90
C GLN A 166 7.80 4.42 -11.76
N ASN A 167 9.02 3.93 -11.61
CA ASN A 167 9.24 2.53 -11.26
C ASN A 167 9.07 2.35 -9.75
N ARG A 168 7.84 2.02 -9.31
CA ARG A 168 7.48 1.79 -7.91
C ARG A 168 6.62 0.54 -7.79
N GLU A 169 7.23 -0.55 -7.34
CA GLU A 169 6.54 -1.80 -7.08
C GLU A 169 6.03 -1.86 -5.63
N ARG A 170 4.75 -2.16 -5.47
CA ARG A 170 4.08 -2.32 -4.17
C ARG A 170 3.21 -3.54 -4.17
N ILE A 171 3.14 -4.23 -3.04
CA ILE A 171 2.13 -5.24 -2.82
C ILE A 171 0.84 -4.56 -2.37
N TYR A 172 -0.26 -4.99 -2.97
CA TYR A 172 -1.62 -4.66 -2.58
C TYR A 172 -2.32 -5.93 -2.14
N VAL A 173 -2.96 -5.88 -0.98
CA VAL A 173 -3.78 -6.97 -0.44
C VAL A 173 -5.20 -6.44 -0.32
N VAL A 174 -6.15 -7.13 -0.94
CA VAL A 174 -7.58 -6.81 -0.85
C VAL A 174 -8.27 -8.00 -0.19
N GLY A 175 -8.95 -7.74 0.90
CA GLY A 175 -9.72 -8.74 1.64
C GLY A 175 -11.21 -8.41 1.63
N PHE A 176 -12.06 -9.40 1.46
CA PHE A 176 -13.50 -9.29 1.48
C PHE A 176 -14.08 -10.17 2.58
N ASN A 177 -15.10 -9.70 3.28
CA ASN A 177 -15.83 -10.50 4.25
C ASN A 177 -16.90 -11.41 3.59
N ASN A 178 -17.17 -11.25 2.31
CA ASN A 178 -18.14 -11.99 1.53
C ASN A 178 -17.47 -12.74 0.37
N LYS A 179 -17.85 -14.03 0.18
CA LYS A 179 -17.24 -14.88 -0.83
C LYS A 179 -17.62 -14.48 -2.26
N GLU A 180 -18.85 -14.05 -2.50
CA GLU A 180 -19.30 -13.68 -3.86
C GLU A 180 -18.56 -12.44 -4.37
N THR A 181 -18.39 -11.44 -3.49
CA THR A 181 -17.61 -10.24 -3.78
C THR A 181 -16.14 -10.59 -4.05
N TYR A 182 -15.55 -11.49 -3.24
CA TYR A 182 -14.20 -11.97 -3.43
C TYR A 182 -14.04 -12.72 -4.75
N ASP A 183 -14.95 -13.66 -5.08
CA ASP A 183 -14.88 -14.45 -6.30
C ASP A 183 -14.95 -13.56 -7.55
N ALA A 184 -15.73 -12.48 -7.50
CA ALA A 184 -15.91 -11.53 -8.60
C ALA A 184 -14.77 -10.51 -8.73
N PHE A 185 -13.98 -10.27 -7.67
CA PHE A 185 -12.92 -9.26 -7.70
C PHE A 185 -11.69 -9.73 -8.46
N GLU A 186 -11.18 -8.88 -9.35
CA GLU A 186 -9.87 -9.05 -9.98
C GLU A 186 -9.06 -7.75 -9.87
N PHE A 187 -7.73 -7.87 -9.75
CA PHE A 187 -6.84 -6.72 -9.86
C PHE A 187 -6.87 -6.13 -11.28
N PRO A 188 -6.65 -4.82 -11.42
CA PRO A 188 -6.65 -4.20 -12.74
C PRO A 188 -5.57 -4.82 -13.67
N GLU A 189 -5.88 -4.83 -14.97
CA GLU A 189 -4.93 -5.21 -16.01
C GLU A 189 -3.87 -4.11 -16.22
N PRO A 190 -2.67 -4.45 -16.71
CA PRO A 190 -1.69 -3.45 -17.10
C PRO A 190 -2.22 -2.46 -18.13
N VAL A 191 -1.68 -1.25 -18.14
CA VAL A 191 -1.98 -0.22 -19.13
C VAL A 191 -0.70 0.23 -19.83
N GLU A 192 -0.84 0.66 -21.07
CA GLU A 192 0.25 1.32 -21.78
C GLU A 192 0.59 2.65 -21.09
N MET A 193 1.88 2.88 -20.84
CA MET A 193 2.35 4.13 -20.28
C MET A 193 2.46 5.18 -21.40
N THR A 194 1.56 6.16 -21.35
CA THR A 194 1.52 7.29 -22.28
C THR A 194 2.00 8.60 -21.66
N THR A 195 2.03 8.67 -20.31
CA THR A 195 2.53 9.83 -19.57
C THR A 195 4.06 9.87 -19.67
N GLU A 196 4.59 10.99 -20.10
CA GLU A 196 6.03 11.23 -20.24
C GLU A 196 6.61 11.95 -19.03
N LEU A 197 7.94 12.00 -18.93
CA LEU A 197 8.62 12.77 -17.88
C LEU A 197 8.31 14.26 -17.96
N SER A 198 8.10 14.81 -19.16
CA SER A 198 7.71 16.20 -19.39
C SER A 198 6.30 16.55 -18.87
N ASP A 199 5.44 15.58 -18.63
CA ASP A 199 4.11 15.80 -18.05
C ASP A 199 4.18 15.99 -16.53
N ILE A 200 5.25 15.54 -15.89
CA ILE A 200 5.42 15.58 -14.42
C ILE A 200 6.57 16.50 -13.99
N ILE A 201 7.48 16.88 -14.88
CA ILE A 201 8.67 17.70 -14.63
C ILE A 201 8.66 18.92 -15.55
N ASP A 202 8.75 20.12 -14.98
CA ASP A 202 8.90 21.33 -15.78
C ASP A 202 10.38 21.61 -16.07
N TYR A 203 10.82 21.26 -17.27
CA TYR A 203 12.20 21.48 -17.73
C TYR A 203 12.51 22.94 -18.10
N ASN A 204 11.49 23.80 -18.22
CA ASN A 204 11.62 25.19 -18.69
C ASN A 204 11.52 26.22 -17.56
N SER A 205 10.87 25.89 -16.44
CA SER A 205 10.73 26.81 -15.33
C SER A 205 12.08 27.16 -14.66
N GLN A 206 12.18 28.38 -14.16
CA GLN A 206 13.24 28.79 -13.26
C GLN A 206 12.79 28.48 -11.83
N GLU A 207 13.34 27.42 -11.25
CA GLU A 207 13.11 27.06 -9.87
C GLU A 207 13.99 27.86 -8.90
N ASP A 208 13.67 27.77 -7.60
CA ASP A 208 14.49 28.36 -6.53
C ASP A 208 15.93 27.79 -6.60
N GLU A 209 16.90 28.65 -6.42
CA GLU A 209 18.34 28.34 -6.51
C GLU A 209 18.77 27.18 -5.60
N LYS A 210 18.04 26.91 -4.53
CA LYS A 210 18.30 25.77 -3.62
C LYS A 210 18.14 24.39 -4.27
N TYR A 211 17.49 24.31 -5.42
CA TYR A 211 17.34 23.05 -6.15
C TYR A 211 18.49 22.77 -7.11
N TYR A 212 19.24 23.83 -7.52
CA TYR A 212 20.30 23.71 -8.52
C TYR A 212 21.64 23.27 -7.90
N TYR A 213 22.37 22.53 -8.71
CA TYR A 213 23.78 22.24 -8.49
C TYR A 213 24.62 23.28 -9.21
N ARG A 214 25.60 23.86 -8.52
CA ARG A 214 26.43 24.94 -9.04
C ARG A 214 27.90 24.70 -8.73
N GLU A 215 28.76 25.13 -9.65
CA GLU A 215 30.20 25.14 -9.45
C GLU A 215 30.58 25.81 -8.12
N GLY A 216 31.49 25.19 -7.39
CA GLY A 216 31.96 25.68 -6.09
C GLY A 216 31.02 25.53 -4.91
N LYS A 217 29.73 25.15 -5.12
CA LYS A 217 28.76 24.91 -4.03
C LYS A 217 28.79 23.47 -3.53
N GLN A 218 28.87 22.48 -4.41
CA GLN A 218 28.87 21.08 -4.05
C GLN A 218 30.24 20.44 -4.42
N PRO A 219 30.87 19.68 -3.53
CA PRO A 219 32.21 19.10 -3.78
C PRO A 219 32.20 18.03 -4.88
N PHE A 220 31.05 17.57 -5.34
CA PHE A 220 30.88 16.59 -6.41
C PHE A 220 30.27 17.18 -7.69
N TYR A 221 30.24 18.53 -7.83
CA TYR A 221 29.62 19.21 -8.96
C TYR A 221 30.17 18.75 -10.30
N ASP A 222 31.47 18.63 -10.43
CA ASP A 222 32.14 18.21 -11.68
C ASP A 222 31.61 16.87 -12.20
N LYS A 223 31.39 15.91 -11.28
CA LYS A 223 30.82 14.59 -11.63
C LYS A 223 29.36 14.66 -12.07
N ILE A 224 28.61 15.60 -11.51
CA ILE A 224 27.22 15.83 -11.91
C ILE A 224 27.19 16.49 -13.30
N GLU A 225 27.98 17.55 -13.49
CA GLU A 225 28.05 18.27 -14.79
C GLU A 225 28.48 17.37 -15.92
N GLU A 226 29.47 16.50 -15.70
CA GLU A 226 29.97 15.54 -16.69
C GLU A 226 28.90 14.48 -17.07
N ALA A 227 28.11 14.01 -16.09
CA ALA A 227 27.23 12.87 -16.27
C ALA A 227 25.79 13.25 -16.64
N VAL A 228 25.29 14.42 -16.20
CA VAL A 228 23.89 14.82 -16.38
C VAL A 228 23.77 15.72 -17.62
N ILE A 229 23.57 15.12 -18.76
CA ILE A 229 23.67 15.79 -20.07
C ILE A 229 22.41 15.64 -20.96
N SER A 230 21.43 14.80 -20.61
CA SER A 230 20.22 14.55 -21.39
C SER A 230 18.97 15.07 -20.70
N TYR A 231 18.04 15.64 -21.50
CA TYR A 231 16.73 16.08 -21.06
C TYR A 231 15.70 14.93 -20.94
N ASP A 232 15.99 13.78 -21.57
CA ASP A 232 15.00 12.72 -21.75
C ASP A 232 15.02 11.67 -20.65
N THR A 233 15.79 11.90 -19.59
CA THR A 233 15.97 10.93 -18.51
C THR A 233 16.15 11.60 -17.17
N VAL A 234 16.11 10.81 -16.12
CA VAL A 234 16.42 11.23 -14.74
C VAL A 234 17.68 10.55 -14.24
N TYR A 235 18.37 11.21 -13.35
CA TYR A 235 19.63 10.76 -12.80
C TYR A 235 19.54 10.66 -11.27
N GLN A 236 20.48 9.93 -10.67
CA GLN A 236 20.62 9.85 -9.20
C GLN A 236 22.09 9.97 -8.83
N TRP A 237 22.38 10.85 -7.86
CA TRP A 237 23.66 10.86 -7.19
C TRP A 237 23.76 9.67 -6.22
N ARG A 238 24.76 8.79 -6.42
CA ARG A 238 24.98 7.55 -5.68
C ARG A 238 26.23 7.61 -4.81
N ARG A 239 26.46 8.75 -4.13
CA ARG A 239 27.59 9.06 -3.25
C ARG A 239 28.96 9.18 -3.93
N GLN A 240 29.23 8.40 -4.96
CA GLN A 240 30.53 8.38 -5.66
C GLN A 240 30.40 8.63 -7.16
N TYR A 241 29.24 8.34 -7.74
CA TYR A 241 28.97 8.48 -9.17
C TYR A 241 27.52 8.89 -9.40
N VAL A 242 27.26 9.37 -10.58
CA VAL A 242 25.90 9.62 -11.08
C VAL A 242 25.41 8.39 -11.84
N ARG A 243 24.22 7.94 -11.51
CA ARG A 243 23.54 6.88 -12.27
C ARG A 243 22.43 7.50 -13.13
N GLU A 244 22.51 7.29 -14.44
CA GLU A 244 21.42 7.58 -15.36
C GLU A 244 20.34 6.51 -15.28
N ASN A 245 19.07 6.89 -15.24
CA ASN A 245 17.95 5.98 -15.31
C ASN A 245 17.42 5.85 -16.73
N LYS A 246 18.08 4.99 -17.53
CA LYS A 246 17.79 4.77 -18.96
C LYS A 246 16.40 4.21 -19.28
N SER A 247 15.59 3.90 -18.27
CA SER A 247 14.24 3.37 -18.48
C SER A 247 13.18 4.45 -18.79
N GLY A 248 13.54 5.73 -18.84
CA GLY A 248 12.61 6.83 -19.12
C GLY A 248 11.57 7.06 -18.02
N VAL A 249 11.85 6.61 -16.79
CA VAL A 249 10.94 6.76 -15.66
C VAL A 249 11.70 7.20 -14.41
N VAL A 250 11.01 7.85 -13.49
CA VAL A 250 11.54 8.18 -12.17
C VAL A 250 11.78 6.88 -11.38
N PRO A 251 12.95 6.69 -10.75
CA PRO A 251 13.19 5.56 -9.86
C PRO A 251 12.29 5.65 -8.62
N THR A 252 12.11 4.55 -7.91
CA THR A 252 11.33 4.53 -6.67
C THR A 252 11.75 5.67 -5.73
N LEU A 253 10.84 6.58 -5.48
CA LEU A 253 11.01 7.65 -4.49
C LEU A 253 11.00 7.06 -3.09
N THR A 254 11.89 7.52 -2.23
CA THR A 254 12.09 6.98 -0.88
C THR A 254 12.01 8.06 0.18
N ALA A 255 11.58 7.70 1.39
CA ALA A 255 11.43 8.64 2.51
C ALA A 255 12.73 9.38 2.86
N ASN A 256 13.88 8.75 2.64
CA ASN A 256 15.18 9.34 2.96
C ASN A 256 15.68 10.37 1.92
N MET A 257 14.91 10.67 0.87
CA MET A 257 15.19 11.81 -0.02
C MET A 257 15.32 13.12 0.76
N GLY A 258 14.60 13.25 1.86
CA GLY A 258 14.64 14.43 2.72
C GLY A 258 15.92 14.60 3.55
N THR A 259 16.71 13.54 3.72
CA THR A 259 17.92 13.54 4.55
C THR A 259 19.18 13.54 3.68
N GLY A 260 19.93 14.63 3.69
CA GLY A 260 21.21 14.76 3.01
C GLY A 260 21.16 14.98 1.48
N GLY A 261 19.98 14.98 0.87
CA GLY A 261 19.75 15.41 -0.52
C GLY A 261 20.28 14.50 -1.64
N HIS A 262 20.94 13.39 -1.31
CA HIS A 262 21.59 12.53 -2.31
C HIS A 262 20.69 11.49 -2.99
N ASN A 263 19.47 11.30 -2.50
CA ASN A 263 18.52 10.34 -3.09
C ASN A 263 17.41 11.00 -3.90
N VAL A 264 17.35 12.33 -3.94
CA VAL A 264 16.40 13.04 -4.81
C VAL A 264 16.86 12.86 -6.25
N PRO A 265 15.98 12.48 -7.19
CA PRO A 265 16.32 12.39 -8.60
C PRO A 265 16.79 13.74 -9.15
N LEU A 266 17.76 13.68 -10.07
CA LEU A 266 18.34 14.83 -10.75
C LEU A 266 17.84 14.89 -12.18
N VAL A 267 17.66 16.11 -12.70
CA VAL A 267 17.29 16.37 -14.10
C VAL A 267 18.17 17.47 -14.70
N TYR A 268 18.41 17.35 -15.98
CA TYR A 268 19.02 18.41 -16.77
C TYR A 268 17.91 19.33 -17.29
N THR A 269 18.01 20.61 -17.03
CA THR A 269 17.00 21.61 -17.43
C THR A 269 17.64 22.76 -18.20
N LYS A 270 16.81 23.58 -18.81
CA LYS A 270 17.26 24.81 -19.51
C LYS A 270 18.16 25.70 -18.63
N ASN A 271 17.94 25.68 -17.30
CA ASN A 271 18.63 26.52 -16.33
C ASN A 271 19.79 25.81 -15.61
N GLY A 272 20.11 24.58 -16.02
CA GLY A 272 21.18 23.75 -15.46
C GLY A 272 20.65 22.51 -14.76
N VAL A 273 21.56 21.77 -14.12
CA VAL A 273 21.23 20.54 -13.40
C VAL A 273 20.58 20.88 -12.05
N ARG A 274 19.47 20.28 -11.79
CA ARG A 274 18.77 20.41 -10.50
C ARG A 274 18.18 19.09 -10.01
N LYS A 275 17.86 19.01 -8.74
CA LYS A 275 17.00 17.96 -8.18
C LYS A 275 15.54 18.25 -8.47
N LEU A 276 14.70 17.23 -8.48
CA LEU A 276 13.25 17.41 -8.53
C LEU A 276 12.78 18.27 -7.35
N THR A 277 11.83 19.14 -7.60
CA THR A 277 11.12 19.87 -6.54
C THR A 277 10.21 18.92 -5.76
N PRO A 278 9.77 19.26 -4.54
CA PRO A 278 8.74 18.47 -3.85
C PRO A 278 7.49 18.28 -4.71
N ARG A 279 7.01 19.30 -5.40
CA ARG A 279 5.84 19.21 -6.29
C ARG A 279 6.03 18.14 -7.35
N GLU A 280 7.16 18.12 -8.05
CA GLU A 280 7.45 17.12 -9.07
C GLU A 280 7.55 15.70 -8.52
N THR A 281 7.98 15.54 -7.26
CA THR A 281 7.95 14.21 -6.61
C THR A 281 6.53 13.73 -6.30
N PHE A 282 5.60 14.63 -5.99
CA PHE A 282 4.17 14.31 -5.88
C PHE A 282 3.54 14.06 -7.25
N ASN A 283 3.88 14.86 -8.28
CA ASN A 283 3.45 14.61 -9.66
C ASN A 283 3.86 13.20 -10.13
N ALA A 284 5.11 12.78 -9.81
CA ALA A 284 5.60 11.44 -10.11
C ALA A 284 4.86 10.31 -9.36
N GLN A 285 4.06 10.63 -8.35
CA GLN A 285 3.14 9.71 -7.67
C GLN A 285 1.70 9.83 -8.20
N GLY A 286 1.45 10.71 -9.19
CA GLY A 286 0.13 10.92 -9.77
C GLY A 286 -0.82 11.75 -8.91
N TYR A 287 -0.27 12.56 -8.00
CA TYR A 287 -1.09 13.56 -7.30
C TYR A 287 -1.51 14.65 -8.26
N PRO A 288 -2.79 15.07 -8.23
CA PRO A 288 -3.29 16.10 -9.13
C PRO A 288 -2.76 17.50 -8.75
N GLU A 289 -2.85 18.44 -9.67
CA GLU A 289 -2.33 19.80 -9.50
C GLU A 289 -2.98 20.54 -8.33
N GLU A 290 -4.27 20.33 -8.12
CA GLU A 290 -5.05 20.91 -7.02
C GLU A 290 -4.68 20.39 -5.63
N TYR A 291 -3.96 19.26 -5.54
CA TYR A 291 -3.46 18.75 -4.26
C TYR A 291 -2.42 19.72 -3.67
N LYS A 292 -2.71 20.27 -2.52
CA LYS A 292 -1.94 21.35 -1.89
C LYS A 292 -0.75 20.81 -1.11
N LEU A 293 0.41 21.41 -1.33
CA LEU A 293 1.59 21.23 -0.49
C LEU A 293 1.70 22.43 0.46
N PRO A 294 1.57 22.23 1.78
CA PRO A 294 1.68 23.32 2.75
C PRO A 294 3.12 23.83 2.86
N GLU A 295 3.28 25.01 3.50
CA GLU A 295 4.60 25.58 3.80
C GLU A 295 5.33 24.76 4.88
N LEU A 296 6.01 23.70 4.43
CA LEU A 296 6.88 22.85 5.24
C LEU A 296 8.30 22.86 4.66
N ALA A 297 9.27 22.51 5.48
CA ALA A 297 10.62 22.28 4.98
C ALA A 297 10.62 21.17 3.90
N ASN A 298 11.38 21.39 2.83
CA ASN A 298 11.46 20.43 1.70
C ASN A 298 11.78 19.00 2.16
N SER A 299 12.57 18.83 3.23
CA SER A 299 12.89 17.52 3.80
C SER A 299 11.64 16.74 4.24
N HIS A 300 10.64 17.43 4.81
CA HIS A 300 9.38 16.81 5.18
C HIS A 300 8.54 16.48 3.96
N LEU A 301 8.43 17.37 2.99
CA LEU A 301 7.69 17.13 1.76
C LEU A 301 8.28 15.96 0.94
N TYR A 302 9.62 15.88 0.81
CA TYR A 302 10.28 14.74 0.18
C TYR A 302 10.05 13.42 0.94
N LYS A 303 10.10 13.44 2.28
CA LYS A 303 9.77 12.27 3.10
C LYS A 303 8.34 11.81 2.85
N GLN A 304 7.39 12.75 2.80
CA GLN A 304 5.98 12.47 2.53
C GLN A 304 5.77 11.84 1.14
N ALA A 305 6.36 12.42 0.09
CA ALA A 305 6.31 11.85 -1.25
C ALA A 305 6.91 10.44 -1.29
N GLY A 306 8.05 10.22 -0.62
CA GLY A 306 8.71 8.91 -0.57
C GLY A 306 7.89 7.84 0.16
N ASN A 307 7.16 8.21 1.21
CA ASN A 307 6.28 7.31 1.97
C ASN A 307 4.92 7.10 1.30
N SER A 308 4.55 7.94 0.35
CA SER A 308 3.24 7.88 -0.28
C SER A 308 3.12 6.76 -1.32
N VAL A 309 1.99 6.72 -1.99
CA VAL A 309 1.58 5.71 -2.99
C VAL A 309 1.43 6.33 -4.37
N VAL A 310 1.39 5.49 -5.42
CA VAL A 310 0.98 5.92 -6.76
C VAL A 310 -0.55 5.98 -6.81
N VAL A 311 -1.09 7.20 -6.73
CA VAL A 311 -2.54 7.46 -6.63
C VAL A 311 -3.35 6.80 -7.75
N PRO A 312 -2.95 6.86 -9.04
CA PRO A 312 -3.69 6.21 -10.12
C PRO A 312 -3.79 4.67 -10.00
N VAL A 313 -2.80 4.01 -9.38
CA VAL A 313 -2.88 2.57 -9.11
C VAL A 313 -3.97 2.29 -8.06
N ILE A 314 -4.00 3.10 -6.99
CA ILE A 314 -5.05 2.99 -5.96
C ILE A 314 -6.42 3.18 -6.59
N LYS A 315 -6.59 4.24 -7.39
CA LYS A 315 -7.86 4.54 -8.08
C LYS A 315 -8.36 3.34 -8.90
N ARG A 316 -7.50 2.71 -9.71
CA ARG A 316 -7.89 1.58 -10.54
C ARG A 316 -8.25 0.33 -9.75
N ILE A 317 -7.60 0.10 -8.59
CA ILE A 317 -8.01 -0.98 -7.69
C ILE A 317 -9.36 -0.64 -7.05
N ALA A 318 -9.55 0.60 -6.62
CA ALA A 318 -10.80 1.08 -6.03
C ALA A 318 -11.98 1.00 -7.02
N GLU A 319 -11.78 1.30 -8.31
CA GLU A 319 -12.79 1.11 -9.37
C GLU A 319 -13.27 -0.35 -9.43
N ASN A 320 -12.35 -1.32 -9.38
CA ASN A 320 -12.70 -2.74 -9.38
C ASN A 320 -13.39 -3.16 -8.06
N ILE A 321 -13.01 -2.60 -6.93
CA ILE A 321 -13.69 -2.81 -5.64
C ILE A 321 -15.11 -2.25 -5.71
N SER A 322 -15.30 -1.03 -6.22
CA SER A 322 -16.63 -0.42 -6.38
C SER A 322 -17.54 -1.26 -7.28
N ASP A 323 -17.01 -1.74 -8.42
CA ASP A 323 -17.77 -2.56 -9.35
C ASP A 323 -18.30 -3.84 -8.69
N VAL A 324 -17.49 -4.54 -7.91
CA VAL A 324 -17.94 -5.78 -7.25
C VAL A 324 -18.87 -5.50 -6.07
N LEU A 325 -18.64 -4.44 -5.29
CA LEU A 325 -19.56 -4.05 -4.20
C LEU A 325 -20.93 -3.66 -4.73
N SER A 326 -20.99 -2.97 -5.87
CA SER A 326 -22.27 -2.57 -6.48
C SER A 326 -23.11 -3.75 -6.96
N LYS A 327 -22.49 -4.89 -7.26
CA LYS A 327 -23.12 -6.11 -7.80
C LYS A 327 -23.45 -7.15 -6.74
N HIS A 328 -22.66 -7.20 -5.67
CA HIS A 328 -22.66 -8.29 -4.68
C HIS A 328 -22.68 -7.78 -3.23
N ASP A 329 -23.24 -6.60 -2.97
CA ASP A 329 -23.30 -6.00 -1.62
C ASP A 329 -24.33 -6.76 -0.73
N VAL A 330 -24.01 -7.99 -0.38
CA VAL A 330 -24.73 -8.79 0.61
C VAL A 330 -23.88 -8.86 1.88
N ASP A 331 -24.46 -8.47 2.99
CA ASP A 331 -23.81 -8.45 4.30
C ASP A 331 -23.82 -9.87 4.91
N ASP A 332 -23.02 -10.78 4.34
CA ASP A 332 -22.81 -12.14 4.83
C ASP A 332 -21.44 -12.25 5.54
N ALA A 333 -21.27 -11.52 6.62
CA ALA A 333 -20.10 -11.68 7.48
C ALA A 333 -20.04 -13.13 8.00
N MET A 334 -18.99 -13.86 7.61
CA MET A 334 -18.76 -15.21 8.08
C MET A 334 -18.79 -15.26 9.61
N ASN A 335 -19.67 -16.08 10.15
CA ASN A 335 -19.78 -16.26 11.61
C ASN A 335 -18.54 -17.06 12.04
N ILE A 336 -17.53 -16.37 12.57
CA ILE A 336 -16.36 -17.00 13.17
C ILE A 336 -16.86 -17.75 14.39
N GLN A 337 -16.92 -19.08 14.31
CA GLN A 337 -17.30 -19.93 15.43
C GLN A 337 -16.20 -19.90 16.50
N ASP A 338 -16.53 -20.26 17.75
CA ASP A 338 -15.57 -20.53 18.82
C ASP A 338 -14.74 -21.77 18.48
N ALA A 339 -13.80 -21.62 17.56
CA ALA A 339 -12.91 -22.66 17.06
C ALA A 339 -11.46 -22.37 17.44
N ASN A 340 -10.65 -23.41 17.53
CA ASN A 340 -9.24 -23.28 17.87
C ASN A 340 -8.32 -23.36 16.63
N TYR A 341 -8.82 -23.85 15.50
CA TYR A 341 -8.06 -24.05 14.27
C TYR A 341 -8.87 -23.67 13.04
N ALA A 342 -8.19 -23.15 12.02
CA ALA A 342 -8.74 -22.92 10.70
C ALA A 342 -7.97 -23.74 9.66
N LEU A 343 -8.68 -24.39 8.75
CA LEU A 343 -8.10 -24.99 7.55
C LEU A 343 -8.09 -23.93 6.45
N VAL A 344 -6.91 -23.51 6.04
CA VAL A 344 -6.70 -22.40 5.12
C VAL A 344 -6.24 -22.89 3.77
N TYR A 345 -7.01 -22.59 2.74
CA TYR A 345 -6.61 -22.76 1.34
C TYR A 345 -5.73 -21.60 0.88
N THR A 346 -4.72 -21.89 0.07
CA THR A 346 -3.86 -20.89 -0.55
C THR A 346 -3.51 -21.30 -1.99
N ASP A 347 -3.66 -20.36 -2.91
CA ASP A 347 -3.10 -20.43 -4.26
C ASP A 347 -1.97 -19.42 -4.39
N LEU A 348 -0.71 -19.89 -4.39
CA LEU A 348 0.46 -19.06 -4.67
C LEU A 348 0.71 -19.03 -6.18
N GLN A 349 0.69 -17.84 -6.75
CA GLN A 349 1.04 -17.56 -8.14
C GLN A 349 2.45 -16.94 -8.20
N GLY A 350 3.45 -17.74 -7.81
CA GLY A 350 4.79 -17.25 -7.46
C GLY A 350 4.76 -16.45 -6.15
N ASN A 351 5.71 -15.49 -5.97
CA ASN A 351 5.75 -14.71 -4.74
C ASN A 351 4.87 -13.44 -4.77
N TYR A 352 4.43 -13.00 -5.94
CA TYR A 352 3.93 -11.64 -6.11
C TYR A 352 2.44 -11.55 -6.43
N ALA A 353 1.78 -12.69 -6.51
CA ALA A 353 0.33 -12.75 -6.64
C ALA A 353 -0.21 -14.01 -5.98
N GLY A 354 -1.48 -14.02 -5.65
CA GLY A 354 -2.19 -15.18 -5.13
C GLY A 354 -3.46 -14.83 -4.38
N GLU A 355 -4.05 -15.88 -3.81
CA GLU A 355 -5.27 -15.78 -3.03
C GLU A 355 -5.25 -16.77 -1.85
N SER A 356 -6.03 -16.49 -0.82
CA SER A 356 -6.17 -17.35 0.35
C SER A 356 -7.50 -17.10 1.08
N TYR A 357 -8.10 -18.15 1.61
CA TYR A 357 -9.30 -18.05 2.43
C TYR A 357 -9.40 -19.24 3.41
N THR A 358 -10.18 -19.09 4.49
CA THR A 358 -10.52 -20.22 5.36
C THR A 358 -11.52 -21.13 4.65
N HIS A 359 -11.19 -22.41 4.56
CA HIS A 359 -12.08 -23.45 4.04
C HIS A 359 -13.13 -23.80 5.09
N ASP A 360 -12.68 -24.06 6.34
CA ASP A 360 -13.55 -24.36 7.47
C ASP A 360 -12.81 -24.19 8.81
N TYR A 361 -13.55 -24.25 9.92
CA TYR A 361 -13.06 -24.08 11.29
C TYR A 361 -13.24 -25.39 12.10
N TYR A 362 -12.27 -25.67 12.99
CA TYR A 362 -12.20 -26.91 13.75
C TYR A 362 -11.78 -26.66 15.21
N ASN A 363 -12.15 -27.59 16.11
CA ASN A 363 -11.80 -27.50 17.53
C ASN A 363 -10.41 -28.07 17.85
N SER A 364 -9.91 -28.98 17.00
CA SER A 364 -8.57 -29.56 17.14
C SER A 364 -7.81 -29.64 15.81
N TYR A 365 -6.48 -29.80 15.90
CA TYR A 365 -5.62 -29.98 14.76
C TYR A 365 -5.97 -31.27 13.99
N GLU A 366 -6.23 -32.36 14.75
CA GLU A 366 -6.57 -33.66 14.19
C GLU A 366 -7.89 -33.65 13.41
N GLU A 367 -8.88 -32.88 13.87
CA GLU A 367 -10.14 -32.68 13.14
C GLU A 367 -9.89 -31.94 11.81
N ALA A 368 -9.10 -30.87 11.83
CA ALA A 368 -8.73 -30.11 10.64
C ALA A 368 -7.92 -30.97 9.63
N GLU A 369 -7.01 -31.80 10.13
CA GLU A 369 -6.22 -32.72 9.30
C GLU A 369 -7.10 -33.83 8.67
N ALA A 370 -8.00 -34.41 9.46
CA ALA A 370 -8.93 -35.44 8.99
C ALA A 370 -9.92 -34.90 7.94
N ALA A 371 -10.27 -33.64 7.99
CA ALA A 371 -11.16 -33.02 7.02
C ALA A 371 -10.55 -32.93 5.61
N LEU A 372 -9.23 -32.89 5.48
CA LEU A 372 -8.53 -32.90 4.18
C LEU A 372 -8.87 -34.13 3.33
N ASP A 373 -9.08 -35.30 3.96
CA ASP A 373 -9.43 -36.52 3.26
C ASP A 373 -10.85 -36.51 2.62
N GLN A 374 -11.67 -35.53 3.04
CA GLN A 374 -13.05 -35.34 2.59
C GLN A 374 -13.20 -34.28 1.51
N ILE A 375 -12.11 -33.52 1.25
CA ILE A 375 -12.11 -32.45 0.25
C ILE A 375 -11.84 -33.04 -1.13
N ASP A 376 -12.73 -32.76 -2.11
CA ASP A 376 -12.61 -33.29 -3.49
C ASP A 376 -11.34 -32.82 -4.19
N ASP A 377 -10.90 -31.57 -3.94
CA ASP A 377 -9.67 -30.99 -4.47
C ASP A 377 -8.48 -31.37 -3.59
N ARG A 378 -7.78 -32.44 -3.94
CA ARG A 378 -6.65 -33.01 -3.17
C ARG A 378 -5.37 -32.16 -3.29
N PHE A 379 -5.37 -30.92 -2.75
CA PHE A 379 -4.15 -30.17 -2.61
C PHE A 379 -3.39 -30.62 -1.34
N PRO A 380 -2.05 -30.59 -1.33
CA PRO A 380 -1.27 -31.04 -0.19
C PRO A 380 -1.43 -30.11 1.02
N LEU A 381 -1.31 -30.69 2.22
CA LEU A 381 -1.06 -29.95 3.44
C LEU A 381 0.41 -29.50 3.45
N ILE A 382 0.64 -28.19 3.64
CA ILE A 382 1.98 -27.60 3.64
C ILE A 382 2.31 -27.04 5.02
N HIS A 383 3.43 -27.45 5.57
CA HIS A 383 3.99 -26.93 6.82
C HIS A 383 4.96 -25.75 6.58
N ASP A 384 5.27 -25.02 7.62
CA ASP A 384 6.07 -23.78 7.58
C ASP A 384 7.39 -23.88 6.82
N THR A 385 8.13 -24.98 7.01
CA THR A 385 9.42 -25.22 6.34
C THR A 385 9.27 -25.36 4.83
N GLU A 386 8.24 -26.05 4.38
CA GLU A 386 7.92 -26.28 2.97
C GLU A 386 7.44 -24.98 2.33
N TYR A 387 6.59 -24.20 3.04
CA TYR A 387 6.16 -22.88 2.59
C TYR A 387 7.36 -21.96 2.34
N MET A 388 8.31 -21.87 3.28
CA MET A 388 9.51 -21.05 3.11
C MET A 388 10.36 -21.50 1.91
N GLU A 389 10.37 -22.80 1.59
CA GLU A 389 11.06 -23.31 0.40
C GLU A 389 10.34 -22.92 -0.90
N LEU A 390 9.00 -22.95 -0.93
CA LEU A 390 8.19 -22.49 -2.06
C LEU A 390 8.48 -21.01 -2.35
N VAL A 391 8.46 -20.15 -1.32
CA VAL A 391 8.77 -18.73 -1.45
C VAL A 391 10.18 -18.51 -1.96
N ARG A 392 11.18 -19.23 -1.39
CA ARG A 392 12.58 -19.16 -1.84
C ARG A 392 12.75 -19.54 -3.31
N LYS A 393 12.03 -20.56 -3.76
CA LYS A 393 12.09 -21.06 -5.15
C LYS A 393 11.16 -20.33 -6.10
N ARG A 394 10.33 -19.38 -5.60
CA ARG A 394 9.30 -18.64 -6.36
C ARG A 394 8.35 -19.56 -7.13
N LYS A 395 7.95 -20.65 -6.50
CA LYS A 395 7.05 -21.64 -7.11
C LYS A 395 5.59 -21.23 -6.99
N SER A 396 4.82 -21.50 -8.03
CA SER A 396 3.35 -21.49 -7.97
C SER A 396 2.87 -22.83 -7.43
N MET A 397 1.91 -22.80 -6.50
CA MET A 397 1.35 -24.01 -5.90
C MET A 397 0.04 -23.71 -5.17
N LYS A 398 -0.89 -24.65 -5.27
CA LYS A 398 -2.12 -24.68 -4.46
C LYS A 398 -1.91 -25.64 -3.29
N PHE A 399 -2.31 -25.23 -2.09
CA PHE A 399 -2.12 -26.05 -0.89
C PHE A 399 -3.07 -25.64 0.25
N TYR A 400 -3.13 -26.49 1.26
CA TYR A 400 -3.77 -26.21 2.54
C TYR A 400 -2.72 -26.00 3.64
N SER A 401 -3.07 -25.18 4.63
CA SER A 401 -2.35 -25.08 5.90
C SER A 401 -3.36 -25.08 7.05
N ILE A 402 -2.97 -25.60 8.21
CA ILE A 402 -3.77 -25.55 9.44
C ILE A 402 -3.21 -24.43 10.30
N VAL A 403 -4.06 -23.47 10.63
CA VAL A 403 -3.70 -22.28 11.40
C VAL A 403 -4.37 -22.35 12.77
N GLN A 404 -3.60 -22.20 13.84
CA GLN A 404 -4.12 -22.04 15.18
C GLN A 404 -4.68 -20.61 15.30
N LEU A 405 -5.91 -20.47 15.82
CA LEU A 405 -6.65 -19.21 15.97
C LEU A 405 -6.31 -18.47 17.26
#